data_0f20b847485fb69de4c0ec0e6a7e5f16
#
_entry.id   0f20b847485fb69de4c0ec0e6a7e5f16
#
_cell.length_a   1.000
_cell.length_b   1.000
_cell.length_c   1.000
_cell.angle_alpha   90.00
_cell.angle_beta   90.00
_cell.angle_gamma   90.00
#
_symmetry.space_group_name_H-M   'P 1'
#
loop_
_entity.id
_entity.type
_entity.pdbx_description
1 polymer ?
#
loop_
_entity_poly.entity_id
_entity_poly.type
_entity_poly.pdbx_seq_one_letter_code
_entity_poly.pdbx_strand_id
1 'polypeptide(L)'
;YDMLMQELKKLEEQFPELSYENSPTKRVGGTALNKFQKVTHTVQMGSLQDVFSFEQVRAFIDKCKNELDSPVFIVEPKIDGLSVSLEYHDGEFFIGSTRGDGFVGEDVTANLKTIKSIPLRIDNSIPLLEVRGEVYMPRETFFKLIEKQELNDETPFKNPRNAAAGSLRQKSSKVTAERKLDIFVFNIQQNTGKELLSHKQSLDYLKELGFKVVPSYVSCT
;
A
#
# COMPACT_ATOMS: atom_id res chain seq x y z
N TYR A 1 11.64 6.68 -19.12
CA TYR A 1 10.36 6.90 -18.43
C TYR A 1 9.78 8.27 -18.80
N ASP A 2 10.53 9.36 -18.66
CA ASP A 2 10.04 10.72 -18.86
C ASP A 2 9.62 11.01 -20.32
N MET A 3 10.36 10.49 -21.31
CA MET A 3 9.98 10.60 -22.72
C MET A 3 8.64 9.92 -23.04
N LEU A 4 8.44 8.69 -22.52
CA LEU A 4 7.17 7.96 -22.70
C LEU A 4 6.00 8.68 -22.03
N MET A 5 6.23 9.30 -20.86
CA MET A 5 5.21 10.08 -20.17
C MET A 5 4.84 11.36 -20.94
N GLN A 6 5.81 12.01 -21.59
CA GLN A 6 5.54 13.18 -22.44
C GLN A 6 4.77 12.78 -23.70
N GLU A 7 5.13 11.64 -24.30
CA GLU A 7 4.43 11.12 -25.47
C GLU A 7 2.99 10.73 -25.12
N LEU A 8 2.79 10.02 -23.99
CA LEU A 8 1.45 9.68 -23.53
C LEU A 8 0.57 10.91 -23.29
N LYS A 9 1.13 11.97 -22.66
CA LYS A 9 0.39 13.24 -22.48
C LYS A 9 -0.06 13.84 -23.82
N LYS A 10 0.84 13.88 -24.82
CA LYS A 10 0.51 14.38 -26.15
C LYS A 10 -0.58 13.56 -26.82
N LEU A 11 -0.53 12.23 -26.70
CA LEU A 11 -1.55 11.34 -27.24
C LEU A 11 -2.91 11.56 -26.56
N GLU A 12 -2.94 11.71 -25.24
CA GLU A 12 -4.17 12.00 -24.49
C GLU A 12 -4.76 13.38 -24.83
N GLU A 13 -3.91 14.37 -25.15
CA GLU A 13 -4.35 15.68 -25.64
C GLU A 13 -4.93 15.61 -27.06
N GLN A 14 -4.34 14.76 -27.92
CA GLN A 14 -4.80 14.56 -29.31
C GLN A 14 -6.08 13.71 -29.40
N PHE A 15 -6.23 12.76 -28.49
CA PHE A 15 -7.30 11.78 -28.45
C PHE A 15 -7.94 11.73 -27.05
N PRO A 16 -8.69 12.78 -26.65
CA PRO A 16 -9.28 12.86 -25.30
C PRO A 16 -10.22 11.70 -24.98
N GLU A 17 -10.84 11.09 -25.96
CA GLU A 17 -11.73 9.94 -25.83
C GLU A 17 -11.01 8.65 -25.41
N LEU A 18 -9.69 8.58 -25.60
CA LEU A 18 -8.85 7.46 -25.15
C LEU A 18 -8.23 7.70 -23.77
N SER A 19 -8.40 8.91 -23.22
CA SER A 19 -7.90 9.25 -21.89
C SER A 19 -8.82 8.69 -20.80
N TYR A 20 -8.26 8.02 -19.80
CA TYR A 20 -9.03 7.45 -18.69
C TYR A 20 -8.54 7.95 -17.33
N GLU A 21 -9.38 7.79 -16.29
CA GLU A 21 -9.17 8.37 -14.97
C GLU A 21 -7.86 7.89 -14.30
N ASN A 22 -7.54 6.61 -14.46
CA ASN A 22 -6.34 6.00 -13.88
C ASN A 22 -5.12 6.01 -14.82
N SER A 23 -5.06 6.97 -15.75
CA SER A 23 -3.86 7.16 -16.56
C SER A 23 -2.64 7.50 -15.68
N PRO A 24 -1.44 6.98 -16.01
CA PRO A 24 -0.20 7.37 -15.34
C PRO A 24 0.06 8.88 -15.35
N THR A 25 -0.46 9.60 -16.34
CA THR A 25 -0.34 11.07 -16.46
C THR A 25 -1.14 11.82 -15.39
N LYS A 26 -2.17 11.19 -14.82
CA LYS A 26 -3.07 11.74 -13.79
C LYS A 26 -2.70 11.34 -12.35
N ARG A 27 -1.57 10.62 -12.14
CA ARG A 27 -1.13 10.21 -10.79
C ARG A 27 -0.97 11.36 -9.81
N VAL A 28 -0.54 12.53 -10.30
CA VAL A 28 -0.32 13.71 -9.48
C VAL A 28 -1.18 14.83 -10.01
N GLY A 29 -2.24 15.15 -9.30
CA GLY A 29 -3.17 16.20 -9.72
C GLY A 29 -4.22 16.51 -8.65
N GLY A 30 -5.15 17.39 -9.02
CA GLY A 30 -6.26 17.78 -8.16
C GLY A 30 -5.98 19.00 -7.27
N THR A 31 -7.06 19.54 -6.71
CA THR A 31 -7.04 20.63 -5.72
C THR A 31 -6.73 20.05 -4.34
N ALA A 32 -6.12 20.87 -3.46
CA ALA A 32 -5.87 20.47 -2.08
C ALA A 32 -7.20 20.22 -1.34
N LEU A 33 -7.25 19.10 -0.62
CA LEU A 33 -8.43 18.69 0.16
C LEU A 33 -8.56 19.56 1.44
N ASN A 34 -9.79 19.93 1.79
CA ASN A 34 -10.06 20.55 3.08
C ASN A 34 -10.05 19.53 4.23
N LYS A 35 -10.60 18.32 3.99
CA LYS A 35 -10.71 17.22 4.93
C LYS A 35 -10.72 15.89 4.19
N PHE A 36 -10.13 14.85 4.78
CA PHE A 36 -10.25 13.47 4.28
C PHE A 36 -11.64 12.91 4.61
N GLN A 37 -12.24 12.24 3.63
CA GLN A 37 -13.49 11.52 3.84
C GLN A 37 -13.22 10.26 4.67
N LYS A 38 -14.24 9.81 5.40
CA LYS A 38 -14.17 8.54 6.13
C LYS A 38 -14.57 7.39 5.23
N VAL A 39 -13.85 6.28 5.36
CA VAL A 39 -14.08 5.02 4.63
C VAL A 39 -14.28 3.93 5.65
N THR A 40 -15.42 3.26 5.60
CA THR A 40 -15.69 2.06 6.42
C THR A 40 -15.13 0.84 5.70
N HIS A 41 -14.27 0.08 6.37
CA HIS A 41 -13.70 -1.14 5.81
C HIS A 41 -14.74 -2.24 5.74
N THR A 42 -14.86 -2.90 4.59
CA THR A 42 -15.74 -4.07 4.41
C THR A 42 -15.20 -5.26 5.20
N VAL A 43 -13.89 -5.42 5.26
CA VAL A 43 -13.18 -6.40 6.08
C VAL A 43 -12.37 -5.67 7.13
N GLN A 44 -12.58 -6.00 8.40
CA GLN A 44 -11.85 -5.37 9.50
C GLN A 44 -10.34 -5.49 9.32
N MET A 45 -9.63 -4.37 9.41
CA MET A 45 -8.17 -4.31 9.39
C MET A 45 -7.58 -4.57 10.79
N GLY A 46 -7.58 -5.83 11.21
CA GLY A 46 -7.06 -6.24 12.51
C GLY A 46 -5.55 -5.97 12.70
N SER A 47 -5.11 -5.92 13.96
CA SER A 47 -3.71 -5.85 14.34
C SER A 47 -3.12 -7.25 14.51
N LEU A 48 -1.83 -7.40 14.25
CA LEU A 48 -1.08 -8.61 14.62
C LEU A 48 -0.85 -8.61 16.13
N GLN A 49 -0.80 -9.79 16.72
CA GLN A 49 -0.40 -9.95 18.12
C GLN A 49 1.13 -9.85 18.23
N ASP A 50 1.61 -9.04 19.16
CA ASP A 50 3.03 -8.93 19.44
C ASP A 50 3.49 -10.08 20.34
N VAL A 51 4.67 -10.60 20.07
CA VAL A 51 5.37 -11.61 20.90
C VAL A 51 6.79 -11.15 21.16
N PHE A 52 7.30 -11.41 22.36
CA PHE A 52 8.60 -10.89 22.84
C PHE A 52 9.57 -12.00 23.28
N SER A 53 9.17 -13.27 23.18
CA SER A 53 10.03 -14.39 23.52
C SER A 53 9.82 -15.60 22.61
N PHE A 54 10.82 -16.48 22.56
CA PHE A 54 10.72 -17.74 21.82
C PHE A 54 9.64 -18.67 22.39
N GLU A 55 9.38 -18.62 23.69
CA GLU A 55 8.32 -19.39 24.35
C GLU A 55 6.94 -18.96 23.81
N GLN A 56 6.72 -17.66 23.62
CA GLN A 56 5.48 -17.14 23.04
C GLN A 56 5.33 -17.54 21.57
N VAL A 57 6.43 -17.57 20.80
CA VAL A 57 6.41 -18.07 19.41
C VAL A 57 6.05 -19.56 19.40
N ARG A 58 6.66 -20.38 20.28
CA ARG A 58 6.33 -21.81 20.40
C ARG A 58 4.88 -22.02 20.76
N ALA A 59 4.36 -21.30 21.75
CA ALA A 59 2.95 -21.38 22.15
C ALA A 59 2.01 -21.07 20.98
N PHE A 60 2.33 -20.10 20.14
CA PHE A 60 1.58 -19.80 18.91
C PHE A 60 1.64 -20.96 17.91
N ILE A 61 2.83 -21.52 17.67
CA ILE A 61 3.02 -22.66 16.76
C ILE A 61 2.24 -23.89 17.27
N ASP A 62 2.34 -24.20 18.57
CA ASP A 62 1.65 -25.33 19.20
C ASP A 62 0.13 -25.15 19.08
N LYS A 63 -0.38 -23.95 19.32
CA LYS A 63 -1.80 -23.64 19.11
C LYS A 63 -2.22 -23.95 17.67
N CYS A 64 -1.48 -23.47 16.67
CA CYS A 64 -1.79 -23.72 15.27
C CYS A 64 -1.75 -25.23 14.93
N LYS A 65 -0.77 -25.98 15.45
CA LYS A 65 -0.63 -27.44 15.25
C LYS A 65 -1.73 -28.25 15.93
N ASN A 66 -2.33 -27.73 16.99
CA ASN A 66 -3.47 -28.37 17.66
C ASN A 66 -4.79 -28.13 16.91
N GLU A 67 -4.91 -27.03 16.17
CA GLU A 67 -6.15 -26.65 15.47
C GLU A 67 -6.13 -27.06 13.98
N LEU A 68 -4.95 -27.23 13.39
CA LEU A 68 -4.75 -27.46 11.96
C LEU A 68 -3.89 -28.71 11.73
N ASP A 69 -4.23 -29.48 10.72
CA ASP A 69 -3.39 -30.59 10.28
C ASP A 69 -2.22 -30.08 9.43
N SER A 70 -0.98 -30.29 9.94
CA SER A 70 0.26 -29.94 9.23
C SER A 70 0.34 -28.47 8.73
N PRO A 71 0.18 -27.45 9.61
CA PRO A 71 0.24 -26.07 9.19
C PRO A 71 1.61 -25.67 8.64
N VAL A 72 1.61 -24.87 7.57
CA VAL A 72 2.81 -24.25 7.00
C VAL A 72 2.84 -22.78 7.41
N PHE A 73 3.94 -22.33 7.95
CA PHE A 73 4.13 -20.94 8.38
C PHE A 73 4.93 -20.17 7.34
N ILE A 74 4.58 -18.90 7.16
CA ILE A 74 5.37 -17.96 6.36
C ILE A 74 5.92 -16.89 7.30
N VAL A 75 7.25 -16.76 7.31
CA VAL A 75 7.96 -15.74 8.11
C VAL A 75 8.36 -14.60 7.19
N GLU A 76 7.92 -13.41 7.53
CA GLU A 76 8.11 -12.18 6.73
C GLU A 76 8.68 -11.05 7.59
N PRO A 77 9.50 -10.14 7.03
CA PRO A 77 9.82 -8.88 7.68
C PRO A 77 8.55 -8.05 7.92
N LYS A 78 8.33 -7.62 9.17
CA LYS A 78 7.27 -6.66 9.48
C LYS A 78 7.74 -5.25 9.13
N ILE A 79 7.19 -4.71 8.05
CA ILE A 79 7.51 -3.35 7.59
C ILE A 79 6.95 -2.33 8.58
N ASP A 80 7.71 -1.31 8.86
CA ASP A 80 7.33 -0.22 9.76
C ASP A 80 6.94 1.03 8.97
N GLY A 81 5.67 1.30 8.88
CA GLY A 81 5.09 2.39 8.11
C GLY A 81 3.65 2.72 8.52
N LEU A 82 2.80 2.98 7.56
CA LEU A 82 1.36 3.23 7.73
C LEU A 82 0.56 2.20 6.96
N SER A 83 -0.28 1.45 7.66
CA SER A 83 -1.12 0.41 7.05
C SER A 83 -2.27 1.03 6.25
N VAL A 84 -2.45 0.53 5.04
CA VAL A 84 -3.48 0.98 4.10
C VAL A 84 -4.20 -0.22 3.47
N SER A 85 -5.45 0.02 3.05
CA SER A 85 -6.20 -0.84 2.13
C SER A 85 -6.18 -0.20 0.73
N LEU A 86 -6.03 -1.03 -0.29
CA LEU A 86 -6.15 -0.69 -1.71
C LEU A 86 -7.23 -1.57 -2.31
N GLU A 87 -8.29 -0.96 -2.84
CA GLU A 87 -9.42 -1.65 -3.45
C GLU A 87 -9.44 -1.39 -4.95
N TYR A 88 -9.62 -2.47 -5.72
CA TYR A 88 -9.67 -2.46 -7.18
C TYR A 88 -11.02 -3.02 -7.63
N HIS A 89 -11.67 -2.32 -8.56
CA HIS A 89 -12.89 -2.76 -9.24
C HIS A 89 -12.61 -2.96 -10.73
N ASP A 90 -12.95 -4.12 -11.27
CA ASP A 90 -12.71 -4.48 -12.67
C ASP A 90 -11.27 -4.16 -13.13
N GLY A 91 -10.31 -4.44 -12.24
CA GLY A 91 -8.89 -4.16 -12.47
C GLY A 91 -8.44 -2.71 -12.29
N GLU A 92 -9.33 -1.75 -12.06
CA GLU A 92 -8.98 -0.34 -11.84
C GLU A 92 -8.82 -0.01 -10.36
N PHE A 93 -7.77 0.74 -10.00
CA PHE A 93 -7.60 1.24 -8.63
C PHE A 93 -8.73 2.22 -8.30
N PHE A 94 -9.67 1.77 -7.47
CA PHE A 94 -10.88 2.48 -7.13
C PHE A 94 -10.71 3.40 -5.93
N ILE A 95 -10.35 2.83 -4.76
CA ILE A 95 -10.20 3.59 -3.52
C ILE A 95 -9.04 3.06 -2.67
N GLY A 96 -8.36 3.96 -1.98
CA GLY A 96 -7.35 3.60 -1.00
C GLY A 96 -7.53 4.35 0.30
N SER A 97 -7.47 3.64 1.42
CA SER A 97 -7.75 4.20 2.73
C SER A 97 -6.73 3.79 3.78
N THR A 98 -6.55 4.62 4.81
CA THR A 98 -5.75 4.26 5.98
C THR A 98 -6.50 3.25 6.82
N ARG A 99 -5.77 2.46 7.63
CA ARG A 99 -6.40 1.51 8.57
C ARG A 99 -7.34 2.19 9.56
N GLY A 100 -7.00 3.39 10.04
CA GLY A 100 -7.74 4.06 11.12
C GLY A 100 -7.75 3.21 12.40
N ASP A 101 -8.93 3.04 12.97
CA ASP A 101 -9.17 2.16 14.14
C ASP A 101 -9.36 0.68 13.77
N GLY A 102 -9.25 0.36 12.49
CA GLY A 102 -9.47 -0.98 11.94
C GLY A 102 -10.88 -1.18 11.35
N PHE A 103 -11.83 -0.31 11.66
CA PHE A 103 -13.19 -0.31 11.10
C PHE A 103 -13.42 0.87 10.16
N VAL A 104 -12.88 2.04 10.52
CA VAL A 104 -13.04 3.28 9.77
C VAL A 104 -11.68 3.94 9.58
N GLY A 105 -11.31 4.14 8.32
CA GLY A 105 -10.11 4.86 7.91
C GLY A 105 -10.41 6.20 7.27
N GLU A 106 -9.39 6.78 6.66
CA GLU A 106 -9.45 8.02 5.87
C GLU A 106 -9.15 7.72 4.41
N ASP A 107 -9.97 8.25 3.49
CA ASP A 107 -9.70 8.19 2.06
C ASP A 107 -8.42 8.97 1.72
N VAL A 108 -7.40 8.27 1.28
CA VAL A 108 -6.11 8.82 0.85
C VAL A 108 -5.79 8.44 -0.60
N THR A 109 -6.81 8.11 -1.38
CA THR A 109 -6.69 7.62 -2.76
C THR A 109 -5.80 8.52 -3.62
N ALA A 110 -6.04 9.84 -3.61
CA ALA A 110 -5.25 10.79 -4.39
C ALA A 110 -3.76 10.77 -4.01
N ASN A 111 -3.46 10.57 -2.72
CA ASN A 111 -2.09 10.49 -2.23
C ASN A 111 -1.45 9.13 -2.55
N LEU A 112 -2.19 8.04 -2.42
CA LEU A 112 -1.72 6.70 -2.78
C LEU A 112 -1.43 6.58 -4.29
N LYS A 113 -2.21 7.22 -5.15
CA LYS A 113 -1.94 7.28 -6.59
C LYS A 113 -0.55 7.88 -6.92
N THR A 114 0.04 8.68 -6.05
CA THR A 114 1.39 9.23 -6.25
C THR A 114 2.51 8.22 -6.04
N ILE A 115 2.25 7.11 -5.35
CA ILE A 115 3.22 6.04 -5.08
C ILE A 115 3.38 5.18 -6.33
N LYS A 116 4.55 5.23 -6.95
CA LYS A 116 4.80 4.62 -8.26
C LYS A 116 4.67 3.10 -8.28
N SER A 117 4.93 2.45 -7.15
CA SER A 117 4.83 1.00 -6.98
C SER A 117 3.40 0.49 -6.77
N ILE A 118 2.40 1.38 -6.65
CA ILE A 118 0.99 1.01 -6.66
C ILE A 118 0.53 0.93 -8.12
N PRO A 119 0.13 -0.24 -8.65
CA PRO A 119 -0.49 -0.36 -9.96
C PRO A 119 -1.80 0.44 -9.99
N LEU A 120 -2.01 1.30 -10.97
CA LEU A 120 -3.31 1.97 -11.15
C LEU A 120 -4.30 1.07 -11.90
N ARG A 121 -3.78 0.07 -12.60
CA ARG A 121 -4.53 -1.00 -13.26
C ARG A 121 -3.85 -2.33 -13.04
N ILE A 122 -4.66 -3.35 -12.82
CA ILE A 122 -4.29 -4.76 -12.77
C ILE A 122 -5.11 -5.52 -13.83
N ASP A 123 -5.10 -6.86 -13.81
CA ASP A 123 -5.95 -7.66 -14.71
C ASP A 123 -7.43 -7.28 -14.53
N ASN A 124 -8.07 -6.86 -15.61
CA ASN A 124 -9.48 -6.43 -15.64
C ASN A 124 -10.48 -7.59 -15.55
N SER A 125 -10.01 -8.82 -15.61
CA SER A 125 -10.85 -10.01 -15.37
C SER A 125 -11.17 -10.23 -13.90
N ILE A 126 -10.59 -9.41 -12.99
CA ILE A 126 -10.82 -9.47 -11.54
C ILE A 126 -11.87 -8.42 -11.16
N PRO A 127 -13.14 -8.83 -10.85
CA PRO A 127 -14.19 -7.87 -10.53
C PRO A 127 -13.91 -7.08 -9.24
N LEU A 128 -13.37 -7.75 -8.20
CA LEU A 128 -13.03 -7.13 -6.93
C LEU A 128 -11.74 -7.73 -6.38
N LEU A 129 -10.78 -6.85 -6.07
CA LEU A 129 -9.60 -7.20 -5.27
C LEU A 129 -9.38 -6.11 -4.22
N GLU A 130 -9.30 -6.51 -2.95
CA GLU A 130 -8.87 -5.64 -1.86
C GLU A 130 -7.59 -6.21 -1.24
N VAL A 131 -6.55 -5.38 -1.15
CA VAL A 131 -5.26 -5.77 -0.60
C VAL A 131 -4.81 -4.85 0.51
N ARG A 132 -4.04 -5.38 1.48
CA ARG A 132 -3.38 -4.59 2.52
C ARG A 132 -1.92 -4.39 2.19
N GLY A 133 -1.46 -3.17 2.41
CA GLY A 133 -0.05 -2.80 2.30
C GLY A 133 0.41 -1.92 3.45
N GLU A 134 1.71 -1.81 3.58
CA GLU A 134 2.36 -0.87 4.50
C GLU A 134 3.11 0.18 3.68
N VAL A 135 2.61 1.42 3.72
CA VAL A 135 3.28 2.58 3.11
C VAL A 135 4.41 3.00 4.02
N TYR A 136 5.60 3.12 3.46
CA TYR A 136 6.80 3.51 4.20
C TYR A 136 7.58 4.59 3.47
N MET A 137 8.47 5.26 4.19
CA MET A 137 9.44 6.17 3.62
C MET A 137 10.80 5.48 3.52
N PRO A 138 11.38 5.33 2.32
CA PRO A 138 12.73 4.81 2.16
C PRO A 138 13.74 5.62 2.99
N ARG A 139 14.73 4.96 3.60
CA ARG A 139 15.71 5.61 4.48
C ARG A 139 16.42 6.79 3.83
N GLU A 140 16.85 6.63 2.60
CA GLU A 140 17.53 7.70 1.84
C GLU A 140 16.61 8.94 1.69
N THR A 141 15.34 8.70 1.37
CA THR A 141 14.32 9.76 1.27
C THR A 141 14.09 10.44 2.61
N PHE A 142 14.04 9.67 3.70
CA PHE A 142 13.89 10.17 5.05
C PHE A 142 15.03 11.11 5.44
N PHE A 143 16.30 10.71 5.24
CA PHE A 143 17.45 11.56 5.58
C PHE A 143 17.46 12.86 4.79
N LYS A 144 17.16 12.82 3.48
CA LYS A 144 17.03 14.04 2.65
C LYS A 144 15.91 14.95 3.12
N LEU A 145 14.81 14.37 3.64
CA LEU A 145 13.70 15.14 4.19
C LEU A 145 14.07 15.83 5.48
N ILE A 146 14.76 15.14 6.41
CA ILE A 146 15.24 15.72 7.67
C ILE A 146 16.18 16.89 7.40
N GLU A 147 17.19 16.68 6.55
CA GLU A 147 18.12 17.74 6.15
C GLU A 147 17.40 18.99 5.60
N LYS A 148 16.40 18.78 4.73
CA LYS A 148 15.57 19.89 4.20
C LYS A 148 14.77 20.59 5.28
N GLN A 149 14.22 19.86 6.25
CA GLN A 149 13.45 20.44 7.36
C GLN A 149 14.36 21.26 8.26
N GLU A 150 15.55 20.77 8.61
CA GLU A 150 16.54 21.51 9.41
C GLU A 150 17.00 22.80 8.72
N LEU A 151 17.25 22.76 7.40
CA LEU A 151 17.61 23.94 6.61
C LEU A 151 16.52 25.01 6.54
N ASN A 152 15.26 24.60 6.71
CA ASN A 152 14.10 25.49 6.68
C ASN A 152 13.60 25.89 8.09
N ASP A 153 14.35 25.58 9.15
CA ASP A 153 13.95 25.78 10.56
C ASP A 153 12.61 25.10 10.92
N GLU A 154 12.26 24.00 10.22
CA GLU A 154 11.10 23.17 10.49
C GLU A 154 11.45 22.10 11.53
N THR A 155 10.46 21.66 12.33
CA THR A 155 10.65 20.55 13.26
C THR A 155 10.78 19.22 12.49
N PRO A 156 11.94 18.51 12.56
CA PRO A 156 12.15 17.28 11.84
C PRO A 156 11.26 16.14 12.34
N PHE A 157 10.90 15.21 11.43
CA PHE A 157 10.23 13.97 11.82
C PHE A 157 11.14 13.10 12.67
N LYS A 158 10.58 12.48 13.73
CA LYS A 158 11.34 11.64 14.66
C LYS A 158 11.82 10.31 14.07
N ASN A 159 11.07 9.76 13.12
CA ASN A 159 11.36 8.47 12.49
C ASN A 159 10.69 8.34 11.11
N PRO A 160 11.10 7.37 10.27
CA PRO A 160 10.54 7.14 8.94
C PRO A 160 9.03 6.83 8.96
N ARG A 161 8.52 6.12 9.97
CA ARG A 161 7.09 5.82 10.12
C ARG A 161 6.26 7.10 10.27
N ASN A 162 6.65 8.00 11.17
CA ASN A 162 5.96 9.28 11.35
C ASN A 162 6.05 10.15 10.10
N ALA A 163 7.19 10.13 9.41
CA ALA A 163 7.38 10.81 8.14
C ALA A 163 6.46 10.25 7.05
N ALA A 164 6.33 8.93 6.95
CA ALA A 164 5.41 8.29 6.01
C ALA A 164 3.95 8.65 6.30
N ALA A 165 3.52 8.53 7.57
CA ALA A 165 2.16 8.84 8.00
C ALA A 165 1.82 10.33 7.76
N GLY A 166 2.69 11.26 8.15
CA GLY A 166 2.52 12.69 7.92
C GLY A 166 2.53 13.06 6.43
N SER A 167 3.32 12.35 5.61
CA SER A 167 3.38 12.58 4.17
C SER A 167 2.17 12.02 3.42
N LEU A 168 1.66 10.83 3.81
CA LEU A 168 0.48 10.25 3.18
C LEU A 168 -0.80 11.03 3.52
N ARG A 169 -0.83 11.73 4.65
CA ARG A 169 -1.98 12.55 5.10
C ARG A 169 -1.85 14.03 4.74
N GLN A 170 -1.07 14.37 3.70
CA GLN A 170 -1.01 15.71 3.16
C GLN A 170 -2.30 16.05 2.39
N LYS A 171 -2.80 17.26 2.56
CA LYS A 171 -3.98 17.75 1.84
C LYS A 171 -3.75 17.89 0.34
N SER A 172 -2.51 18.06 -0.08
CA SER A 172 -2.09 18.16 -1.47
C SER A 172 -1.31 16.92 -1.90
N SER A 173 -1.80 16.19 -2.88
CA SER A 173 -1.11 15.03 -3.47
C SER A 173 0.23 15.42 -4.12
N LYS A 174 0.43 16.68 -4.54
CA LYS A 174 1.71 17.17 -5.03
C LYS A 174 2.80 17.10 -3.95
N VAL A 175 2.46 17.50 -2.73
CA VAL A 175 3.39 17.38 -1.58
C VAL A 175 3.70 15.92 -1.27
N THR A 176 2.69 15.04 -1.30
CA THR A 176 2.90 13.59 -1.13
C THR A 176 3.82 13.02 -2.20
N ALA A 177 3.65 13.43 -3.46
CA ALA A 177 4.50 12.99 -4.57
C ALA A 177 5.98 13.34 -4.37
N GLU A 178 6.27 14.54 -3.85
CA GLU A 178 7.63 14.99 -3.53
C GLU A 178 8.27 14.15 -2.41
N ARG A 179 7.47 13.56 -1.54
CA ARG A 179 7.93 12.72 -0.41
C ARG A 179 8.41 11.34 -0.84
N LYS A 180 8.16 10.93 -2.10
CA LYS A 180 8.64 9.67 -2.70
C LYS A 180 8.42 8.45 -1.80
N LEU A 181 7.19 8.32 -1.29
CA LEU A 181 6.78 7.17 -0.51
C LEU A 181 6.80 5.89 -1.36
N ASP A 182 6.88 4.75 -0.69
CA ASP A 182 6.82 3.44 -1.32
C ASP A 182 5.93 2.51 -0.48
N ILE A 183 5.57 1.33 -1.01
CA ILE A 183 4.67 0.39 -0.35
C ILE A 183 5.16 -1.04 -0.49
N PHE A 184 4.94 -1.85 0.53
CA PHE A 184 4.91 -3.31 0.39
C PHE A 184 3.50 -3.80 0.65
N VAL A 185 2.95 -4.58 -0.28
CA VAL A 185 1.67 -5.28 -0.12
C VAL A 185 1.95 -6.65 0.48
N PHE A 186 1.19 -7.01 1.51
CA PHE A 186 1.47 -8.21 2.29
C PHE A 186 0.26 -9.12 2.52
N ASN A 187 -0.96 -8.69 2.18
CA ASN A 187 -2.15 -9.51 2.37
C ASN A 187 -3.24 -9.18 1.36
N ILE A 188 -4.06 -10.17 1.02
CA ILE A 188 -5.30 -10.04 0.26
C ILE A 188 -6.46 -10.14 1.25
N GLN A 189 -7.30 -9.11 1.30
CA GLN A 189 -8.50 -9.05 2.15
C GLN A 189 -9.72 -9.63 1.47
N GLN A 190 -9.90 -9.30 0.17
CA GLN A 190 -10.97 -9.80 -0.67
C GLN A 190 -10.43 -10.09 -2.07
N ASN A 191 -10.92 -11.15 -2.68
CA ASN A 191 -10.60 -11.52 -4.05
C ASN A 191 -11.72 -12.35 -4.64
N THR A 192 -12.30 -11.89 -5.74
CA THR A 192 -13.35 -12.59 -6.48
C THR A 192 -12.85 -13.24 -7.76
N GLY A 193 -11.54 -13.12 -8.05
CA GLY A 193 -10.95 -13.65 -9.27
C GLY A 193 -10.49 -15.10 -9.11
N LYS A 194 -9.45 -15.35 -8.33
CA LYS A 194 -8.78 -16.65 -8.22
C LYS A 194 -8.87 -17.18 -6.79
N GLU A 195 -9.20 -18.45 -6.64
CA GLU A 195 -9.10 -19.11 -5.33
C GLU A 195 -7.61 -19.26 -4.93
N LEU A 196 -7.29 -18.87 -3.71
CA LEU A 196 -5.95 -18.91 -3.15
C LEU A 196 -5.98 -19.72 -1.85
N LEU A 197 -5.24 -20.84 -1.83
CA LEU A 197 -5.29 -21.82 -0.75
C LEU A 197 -4.23 -21.58 0.33
N SER A 198 -3.30 -20.67 0.12
CA SER A 198 -2.25 -20.36 1.08
C SER A 198 -1.76 -18.91 0.99
N HIS A 199 -1.20 -18.42 2.08
CA HIS A 199 -0.59 -17.09 2.10
C HIS A 199 0.56 -16.94 1.09
N LYS A 200 1.36 -18.00 0.90
CA LYS A 200 2.40 -18.02 -0.14
C LYS A 200 1.81 -17.80 -1.54
N GLN A 201 0.72 -18.51 -1.87
CA GLN A 201 0.04 -18.30 -3.16
C GLN A 201 -0.50 -16.88 -3.31
N SER A 202 -0.99 -16.27 -2.21
CA SER A 202 -1.42 -14.87 -2.21
C SER A 202 -0.28 -13.91 -2.52
N LEU A 203 0.90 -14.11 -1.92
CA LEU A 203 2.09 -13.29 -2.20
C LEU A 203 2.58 -13.45 -3.64
N ASP A 204 2.61 -14.68 -4.16
CA ASP A 204 3.02 -14.95 -5.54
C ASP A 204 2.02 -14.31 -6.53
N TYR A 205 0.72 -14.43 -6.27
CA TYR A 205 -0.33 -13.80 -7.08
C TYR A 205 -0.26 -12.26 -7.06
N LEU A 206 0.01 -11.66 -5.90
CA LEU A 206 0.24 -10.22 -5.81
C LEU A 206 1.42 -9.75 -6.68
N LYS A 207 2.50 -10.54 -6.75
CA LYS A 207 3.64 -10.25 -7.65
C LYS A 207 3.23 -10.34 -9.13
N GLU A 208 2.46 -11.36 -9.51
CA GLU A 208 1.95 -11.53 -10.87
C GLU A 208 1.10 -10.32 -11.30
N LEU A 209 0.31 -9.76 -10.38
CA LEU A 209 -0.50 -8.56 -10.61
C LEU A 209 0.31 -7.25 -10.60
N GLY A 210 1.61 -7.30 -10.35
CA GLY A 210 2.51 -6.14 -10.37
C GLY A 210 2.63 -5.39 -9.05
N PHE A 211 2.12 -5.94 -7.95
CA PHE A 211 2.34 -5.36 -6.62
C PHE A 211 3.76 -5.62 -6.12
N LYS A 212 4.29 -4.65 -5.37
CA LYS A 212 5.54 -4.82 -4.64
C LYS A 212 5.25 -5.55 -3.34
N VAL A 213 5.76 -6.77 -3.20
CA VAL A 213 5.72 -7.54 -1.95
C VAL A 213 7.09 -7.57 -1.30
N VAL A 214 7.18 -8.00 -0.04
CA VAL A 214 8.46 -8.14 0.66
C VAL A 214 9.43 -9.02 -0.14
N PRO A 215 10.71 -8.61 -0.28
CA PRO A 215 11.66 -9.28 -1.18
C PRO A 215 12.06 -10.68 -0.70
N SER A 216 11.94 -10.94 0.61
CA SER A 216 12.30 -12.21 1.22
C SER A 216 11.24 -12.65 2.23
N TYR A 217 10.80 -13.89 2.10
CA TYR A 217 10.02 -14.61 3.10
C TYR A 217 10.45 -16.07 3.12
N VAL A 218 10.26 -16.72 4.25
CA VAL A 218 10.66 -18.11 4.47
C VAL A 218 9.44 -18.93 4.80
N SER A 219 9.27 -20.06 4.10
CA SER A 219 8.26 -21.07 4.42
C SER A 219 8.89 -22.09 5.38
N CYS A 220 8.21 -22.42 6.47
CA CYS A 220 8.63 -23.40 7.46
C CYS A 220 7.43 -24.18 8.02
N THR A 221 7.70 -25.34 8.63
CA THR A 221 6.73 -26.29 9.21
C THR A 221 6.94 -26.45 10.71
#